data_d9530770be9776b191b62ef3b6798988
#
_entry.id   d9530770be9776b191b62ef3b6798988
#
_cell.length_a   1.000
_cell.length_b   1.000
_cell.length_c   1.000
_cell.angle_alpha   90.00
_cell.angle_beta   90.00
_cell.angle_gamma   90.00
#
_symmetry.space_group_name_H-M   'P 1'
#
loop_
_entity.id
_entity.type
_entity.pdbx_description
1 polymer ?
#
loop_
_entity_poly.entity_id
_entity_poly.type
_entity_poly.pdbx_seq_one_letter_code
_entity_poly.pdbx_strand_id
1 'polypeptide(L)'
;MPVVRAFLVPVLGLSAALTAAACRSESAAQAPPAMPPTPVALSVAQASPVEDATEYVATLKSLQSTAVQPQVDGQITQIEVVSGQRVARGAPLMQIDARRQQAAVSSQQAELAARQAAVAFARQQAQRATELFTAGAISKQEQEQAATALQTADASLQALQAQVQQQQVQLRYFTVVAPTAGVIGDVPVRVGHMVTSQTILTTIDQNGTLELHVDVPVERAAALRLGLPIHILSSDGTQELARTGANFISPHVDDQTQSVLVKAAVPNGNGTLRPAQYVRARIVWKTTDALVVPVTAVLRINGQFFAFVAEDAGGKLVARQRPITVGPIAG
;
A
#
# COMPACT_ATOMS: atom_id res chain seq x y z
N MET A 1 -40.30 -71.21 -27.44
CA MET A 1 -41.68 -71.80 -27.43
C MET A 1 -42.66 -70.63 -27.45
N PRO A 2 -43.75 -70.75 -28.13
CA PRO A 2 -43.97 -71.19 -29.51
C PRO A 2 -44.54 -69.99 -30.37
N VAL A 3 -44.28 -69.91 -31.67
CA VAL A 3 -44.98 -70.60 -32.79
C VAL A 3 -46.41 -70.08 -32.95
N VAL A 4 -46.72 -69.57 -34.09
CA VAL A 4 -47.63 -70.07 -35.14
C VAL A 4 -47.84 -68.93 -36.16
N ARG A 5 -47.31 -68.96 -37.38
CA ARG A 5 -47.89 -69.53 -38.64
C ARG A 5 -49.23 -68.83 -39.00
N ALA A 6 -49.40 -68.38 -40.11
CA ALA A 6 -49.27 -68.62 -41.56
C ALA A 6 -50.63 -68.44 -42.25
N PHE A 7 -50.59 -68.18 -43.51
CA PHE A 7 -51.44 -68.55 -44.66
C PHE A 7 -51.76 -67.28 -45.48
N LEU A 8 -51.26 -67.19 -46.63
CA LEU A 8 -51.31 -67.87 -47.91
C LEU A 8 -52.46 -67.38 -48.81
N VAL A 9 -52.00 -66.65 -49.89
CA VAL A 9 -52.33 -66.98 -51.33
C VAL A 9 -53.68 -66.53 -51.89
N PRO A 10 -53.76 -66.43 -53.21
CA PRO A 10 -53.71 -65.28 -54.16
C PRO A 10 -55.02 -65.19 -55.02
N VAL A 11 -55.16 -64.10 -55.78
CA VAL A 11 -56.00 -64.20 -56.96
C VAL A 11 -55.48 -63.29 -58.09
N LEU A 12 -55.22 -63.93 -59.12
CA LEU A 12 -54.97 -63.60 -60.50
C LEU A 12 -56.12 -62.75 -61.13
N GLY A 13 -55.78 -61.87 -62.07
CA GLY A 13 -56.72 -61.27 -62.95
C GLY A 13 -56.19 -60.03 -63.60
N LEU A 14 -55.43 -60.13 -64.65
CA LEU A 14 -55.56 -59.94 -66.09
C LEU A 14 -56.46 -58.75 -66.44
N SER A 15 -55.91 -57.73 -67.02
CA SER A 15 -56.34 -57.07 -68.32
C SER A 15 -55.68 -55.72 -68.54
N ALA A 16 -54.87 -55.71 -69.56
CA ALA A 16 -54.84 -54.95 -70.76
C ALA A 16 -54.62 -53.44 -70.70
N ALA A 17 -53.45 -53.12 -71.14
CA ALA A 17 -53.07 -52.12 -72.12
C ALA A 17 -54.12 -51.00 -72.46
N LEU A 18 -53.71 -49.75 -72.18
CA LEU A 18 -53.84 -48.68 -73.17
C LEU A 18 -53.03 -47.42 -72.75
N THR A 19 -52.18 -47.05 -73.68
CA THR A 19 -51.72 -45.72 -74.07
C THR A 19 -50.85 -44.88 -73.17
N ALA A 20 -49.64 -44.84 -73.62
CA ALA A 20 -48.71 -43.78 -73.49
C ALA A 20 -49.25 -42.40 -73.90
N ALA A 21 -49.22 -41.45 -73.05
CA ALA A 21 -49.05 -40.06 -73.37
C ALA A 21 -48.23 -39.39 -72.28
N ALA A 22 -46.99 -39.31 -72.53
CA ALA A 22 -46.02 -38.63 -71.68
C ALA A 22 -46.27 -37.17 -71.70
N CYS A 23 -46.46 -36.56 -70.55
CA CYS A 23 -46.08 -35.18 -70.33
C CYS A 23 -44.85 -35.19 -69.45
N ARG A 24 -43.74 -34.97 -70.07
CA ARG A 24 -42.47 -34.66 -69.50
C ARG A 24 -42.57 -33.24 -68.95
N SER A 25 -43.13 -33.10 -67.79
CA SER A 25 -42.99 -31.86 -67.01
C SER A 25 -41.60 -31.84 -66.49
N GLU A 26 -40.74 -31.12 -67.15
CA GLU A 26 -39.50 -30.63 -66.58
C GLU A 26 -39.86 -29.77 -65.35
N SER A 27 -39.84 -30.38 -64.19
CA SER A 27 -39.88 -29.64 -62.91
C SER A 27 -38.63 -28.81 -62.86
N ALA A 28 -38.74 -27.58 -63.37
CA ALA A 28 -37.73 -26.57 -63.06
C ALA A 28 -37.64 -26.50 -61.54
N ALA A 29 -36.55 -26.99 -61.04
CA ALA A 29 -36.19 -26.81 -59.61
C ALA A 29 -36.20 -25.30 -59.40
N GLN A 30 -37.29 -24.80 -58.82
CA GLN A 30 -37.35 -23.43 -58.36
C GLN A 30 -36.22 -23.30 -57.27
N ALA A 31 -35.18 -22.53 -57.60
CA ALA A 31 -34.20 -22.11 -56.67
C ALA A 31 -34.94 -21.52 -55.44
N PRO A 32 -34.60 -21.90 -54.24
CA PRO A 32 -35.24 -21.32 -53.06
C PRO A 32 -35.18 -19.79 -53.18
N PRO A 33 -36.26 -19.08 -52.83
CA PRO A 33 -36.28 -17.63 -52.90
C PRO A 33 -35.06 -17.07 -52.14
N ALA A 34 -34.25 -16.27 -52.81
CA ALA A 34 -33.13 -15.63 -52.25
C ALA A 34 -33.62 -14.84 -51.03
N MET A 35 -33.20 -15.24 -49.84
CA MET A 35 -33.53 -14.46 -48.63
C MET A 35 -33.08 -13.02 -48.82
N PRO A 36 -33.92 -12.06 -48.44
CA PRO A 36 -33.52 -10.66 -48.52
C PRO A 36 -32.20 -10.44 -47.73
N PRO A 37 -31.29 -9.64 -48.24
CA PRO A 37 -30.02 -9.40 -47.56
C PRO A 37 -30.27 -8.83 -46.16
N THR A 38 -29.73 -9.48 -45.14
CA THR A 38 -29.85 -9.04 -43.77
C THR A 38 -29.03 -7.76 -43.62
N PRO A 39 -29.59 -6.66 -43.09
CA PRO A 39 -28.83 -5.45 -42.85
C PRO A 39 -27.77 -5.70 -41.78
N VAL A 40 -26.52 -5.36 -42.06
CA VAL A 40 -25.39 -5.48 -41.14
C VAL A 40 -24.80 -4.10 -40.87
N ALA A 41 -24.44 -3.84 -39.62
CA ALA A 41 -23.71 -2.64 -39.26
C ALA A 41 -22.24 -2.83 -39.64
N LEU A 42 -21.65 -1.84 -40.31
CA LEU A 42 -20.21 -1.81 -40.60
C LEU A 42 -19.49 -0.98 -39.55
N SER A 43 -18.38 -1.50 -39.02
CA SER A 43 -17.48 -0.79 -38.17
C SER A 43 -16.07 -0.79 -38.76
N VAL A 44 -15.42 0.35 -38.76
CA VAL A 44 -14.03 0.45 -39.22
C VAL A 44 -13.09 -0.03 -38.13
N ALA A 45 -12.24 -1.01 -38.45
CA ALA A 45 -11.18 -1.42 -37.54
C ALA A 45 -10.17 -0.27 -37.38
N GLN A 46 -9.97 0.19 -36.15
CA GLN A 46 -9.05 1.28 -35.86
C GLN A 46 -7.87 0.73 -35.05
N ALA A 47 -6.68 1.24 -35.35
CA ALA A 47 -5.52 0.98 -34.52
C ALA A 47 -5.68 1.75 -33.18
N SER A 48 -5.63 1.04 -32.08
CA SER A 48 -5.70 1.60 -30.74
C SER A 48 -4.63 0.96 -29.86
N PRO A 49 -4.07 1.70 -28.90
CA PRO A 49 -3.16 1.12 -27.92
C PRO A 49 -3.91 0.11 -27.06
N VAL A 50 -3.47 -1.14 -27.12
CA VAL A 50 -3.99 -2.25 -26.32
C VAL A 50 -2.94 -2.61 -25.27
N GLU A 51 -3.34 -2.64 -24.00
CA GLU A 51 -2.48 -2.98 -22.89
C GLU A 51 -2.52 -4.49 -22.62
N ASP A 52 -1.35 -5.14 -22.63
CA ASP A 52 -1.16 -6.44 -22.00
C ASP A 52 -0.99 -6.18 -20.50
N ALA A 53 -2.01 -6.44 -19.72
CA ALA A 53 -2.04 -6.16 -18.31
C ALA A 53 -2.58 -7.35 -17.51
N THR A 54 -2.14 -7.44 -16.26
CA THR A 54 -2.64 -8.47 -15.33
C THR A 54 -3.02 -7.79 -14.02
N GLU A 55 -4.14 -8.22 -13.46
CA GLU A 55 -4.63 -7.74 -12.17
C GLU A 55 -4.19 -8.66 -11.03
N TYR A 56 -3.72 -8.04 -9.97
CA TYR A 56 -3.32 -8.70 -8.73
C TYR A 56 -4.02 -8.06 -7.55
N VAL A 57 -4.27 -8.85 -6.51
CA VAL A 57 -4.68 -8.29 -5.21
C VAL A 57 -3.46 -7.63 -4.60
N ALA A 58 -3.64 -6.43 -4.10
CA ALA A 58 -2.60 -5.62 -3.50
C ALA A 58 -3.06 -5.01 -2.19
N THR A 59 -2.11 -4.67 -1.34
CA THR A 59 -2.39 -4.03 -0.06
C THR A 59 -1.70 -2.67 -0.01
N LEU A 60 -2.43 -1.67 0.43
CA LEU A 60 -1.86 -0.36 0.75
C LEU A 60 -1.27 -0.39 2.15
N LYS A 61 -0.05 0.10 2.32
CA LYS A 61 0.59 0.26 3.62
C LYS A 61 0.97 1.72 3.85
N SER A 62 0.98 2.15 5.10
CA SER A 62 1.57 3.44 5.44
C SER A 62 3.06 3.40 5.12
N LEU A 63 3.58 4.45 4.48
CA LEU A 63 5.02 4.56 4.19
C LEU A 63 5.85 4.57 5.48
N GLN A 64 5.32 5.20 6.51
CA GLN A 64 5.89 5.22 7.86
C GLN A 64 4.77 5.08 8.88
N SER A 65 4.77 3.98 9.60
CA SER A 65 3.92 3.76 10.78
C SER A 65 4.84 3.58 11.97
N THR A 66 4.68 4.44 12.97
CA THR A 66 5.51 4.43 14.18
C THR A 66 4.64 4.08 15.38
N ALA A 67 4.92 2.94 16.02
CA ALA A 67 4.32 2.61 17.29
C ALA A 67 4.93 3.50 18.39
N VAL A 68 4.08 4.18 19.15
CA VAL A 68 4.47 5.02 20.28
C VAL A 68 4.38 4.19 21.55
N GLN A 69 5.51 4.06 22.23
CA GLN A 69 5.65 3.36 23.49
C GLN A 69 6.27 4.30 24.53
N PRO A 70 5.94 4.20 25.83
CA PRO A 70 6.54 5.02 26.86
C PRO A 70 7.98 4.54 27.13
N GLN A 71 8.83 5.45 27.57
CA GLN A 71 10.21 5.13 27.97
C GLN A 71 10.33 4.79 29.45
N VAL A 72 9.26 4.99 30.22
CA VAL A 72 9.17 4.72 31.65
C VAL A 72 7.85 4.06 32.00
N ASP A 73 7.86 3.24 33.02
CA ASP A 73 6.67 2.59 33.53
C ASP A 73 5.92 3.53 34.47
N GLY A 74 4.59 3.48 34.46
CA GLY A 74 3.78 4.29 35.36
C GLY A 74 2.31 4.35 34.98
N GLN A 75 1.52 5.11 35.74
CA GLN A 75 0.11 5.30 35.52
C GLN A 75 -0.12 6.52 34.62
N ILE A 76 -1.01 6.37 33.61
CA ILE A 76 -1.43 7.50 32.76
C ILE A 76 -2.30 8.47 33.60
N THR A 77 -1.89 9.73 33.65
CA THR A 77 -2.63 10.80 34.32
C THR A 77 -3.46 11.64 33.37
N GLN A 78 -2.99 11.79 32.12
CA GLN A 78 -3.69 12.60 31.13
C GLN A 78 -3.43 12.05 29.73
N ILE A 79 -4.42 12.16 28.84
CA ILE A 79 -4.34 11.87 27.39
C ILE A 79 -4.74 13.16 26.68
N GLU A 80 -3.83 13.68 25.83
CA GLU A 80 -4.00 15.00 25.19
C GLU A 80 -4.41 14.87 23.71
N VAL A 81 -4.53 13.64 23.21
CA VAL A 81 -4.85 13.36 21.81
C VAL A 81 -6.06 12.43 21.70
N VAL A 82 -6.71 12.50 20.54
CA VAL A 82 -7.77 11.57 20.17
C VAL A 82 -7.40 10.81 18.90
N SER A 83 -7.97 9.61 18.76
CA SER A 83 -7.80 8.79 17.53
C SER A 83 -8.21 9.57 16.28
N GLY A 84 -7.41 9.52 15.22
CA GLY A 84 -7.62 10.25 13.99
C GLY A 84 -7.11 11.70 13.97
N GLN A 85 -6.63 12.23 15.10
CA GLN A 85 -6.08 13.58 15.17
C GLN A 85 -4.74 13.69 14.43
N ARG A 86 -4.51 14.79 13.73
CA ARG A 86 -3.21 15.11 13.13
C ARG A 86 -2.33 15.81 14.15
N VAL A 87 -1.10 15.32 14.30
CA VAL A 87 -0.11 15.85 15.24
C VAL A 87 1.18 16.21 14.53
N ALA A 88 1.88 17.23 15.06
CA ALA A 88 3.23 17.58 14.66
C ALA A 88 4.25 16.78 15.49
N ARG A 89 5.48 16.64 14.98
CA ARG A 89 6.60 16.09 15.74
C ARG A 89 6.83 16.89 17.04
N GLY A 90 6.99 16.20 18.17
CA GLY A 90 7.18 16.80 19.48
C GLY A 90 5.88 17.22 20.19
N ALA A 91 4.71 17.09 19.56
CA ALA A 91 3.44 17.35 20.23
C ALA A 91 3.24 16.40 21.42
N PRO A 92 2.75 16.88 22.59
CA PRO A 92 2.45 16.03 23.71
C PRO A 92 1.25 15.13 23.36
N LEU A 93 1.36 13.85 23.75
CA LEU A 93 0.34 12.84 23.50
C LEU A 93 -0.33 12.38 24.80
N MET A 94 0.50 12.07 25.79
CA MET A 94 0.05 11.51 27.07
C MET A 94 1.01 11.90 28.18
N GLN A 95 0.49 11.97 29.41
CA GLN A 95 1.26 12.21 30.63
C GLN A 95 1.21 10.99 31.52
N ILE A 96 2.37 10.58 32.01
CA ILE A 96 2.55 9.51 33.01
C ILE A 96 2.80 10.17 34.37
N ASP A 97 2.42 9.56 35.47
CA ASP A 97 2.60 10.10 36.81
C ASP A 97 4.08 10.31 37.12
N ALA A 98 4.50 11.56 37.14
CA ALA A 98 5.88 11.99 37.36
C ALA A 98 6.14 12.47 38.79
N ARG A 99 5.18 12.40 39.72
CA ARG A 99 5.29 13.02 41.06
C ARG A 99 6.53 12.59 41.79
N ARG A 100 6.89 11.31 41.77
CA ARG A 100 8.10 10.78 42.38
C ARG A 100 9.36 11.39 41.76
N GLN A 101 9.42 11.38 40.43
CA GLN A 101 10.57 11.92 39.70
C GLN A 101 10.68 13.43 39.87
N GLN A 102 9.58 14.15 39.91
CA GLN A 102 9.55 15.59 40.17
C GLN A 102 10.10 15.92 41.56
N ALA A 103 9.73 15.13 42.60
CA ALA A 103 10.28 15.29 43.93
C ALA A 103 11.78 15.02 43.97
N ALA A 104 12.28 14.00 43.25
CA ALA A 104 13.68 13.71 43.13
C ALA A 104 14.47 14.86 42.46
N VAL A 105 13.95 15.43 41.36
CA VAL A 105 14.55 16.60 40.71
C VAL A 105 14.58 17.79 41.66
N SER A 106 13.50 18.07 42.39
CA SER A 106 13.42 19.18 43.34
C SER A 106 14.45 19.03 44.45
N SER A 107 14.61 17.81 45.00
CA SER A 107 15.64 17.53 46.03
C SER A 107 17.07 17.78 45.51
N GLN A 108 17.39 17.32 44.31
CA GLN A 108 18.69 17.55 43.69
C GLN A 108 18.95 19.03 43.36
N GLN A 109 17.91 19.77 42.97
CA GLN A 109 18.01 21.22 42.76
C GLN A 109 18.29 21.98 44.06
N ALA A 110 17.71 21.56 45.20
CA ALA A 110 18.00 22.15 46.50
C ALA A 110 19.45 21.87 46.89
N GLU A 111 19.97 20.68 46.67
CA GLU A 111 21.40 20.36 46.94
C GLU A 111 22.32 21.18 46.03
N LEU A 112 21.94 21.36 44.72
CA LEU A 112 22.69 22.20 43.80
C LEU A 112 22.80 23.65 44.30
N ALA A 113 21.73 24.21 44.83
CA ALA A 113 21.76 25.55 45.41
C ALA A 113 22.73 25.61 46.63
N ALA A 114 22.78 24.58 47.48
CA ALA A 114 23.73 24.51 48.57
C ALA A 114 25.19 24.44 48.08
N ARG A 115 25.47 23.66 47.01
CA ARG A 115 26.82 23.60 46.41
C ARG A 115 27.22 24.93 45.76
N GLN A 116 26.28 25.65 45.13
CA GLN A 116 26.53 26.98 44.60
C GLN A 116 26.94 27.98 45.67
N ALA A 117 26.28 27.92 46.83
CA ALA A 117 26.66 28.74 48.00
C ALA A 117 28.05 28.38 48.54
N ALA A 118 28.39 27.08 48.61
CA ALA A 118 29.71 26.62 49.00
C ALA A 118 30.83 27.09 48.07
N VAL A 119 30.60 27.07 46.73
CA VAL A 119 31.55 27.64 45.75
C VAL A 119 31.70 29.14 45.94
N ALA A 120 30.62 29.89 46.14
CA ALA A 120 30.67 31.32 46.39
C ALA A 120 31.50 31.65 47.63
N PHE A 121 31.33 30.88 48.69
CA PHE A 121 32.14 31.02 49.92
C PHE A 121 33.61 30.70 49.66
N ALA A 122 33.94 29.54 49.04
CA ALA A 122 35.30 29.16 48.71
C ALA A 122 35.99 30.18 47.80
N ARG A 123 35.27 30.76 46.84
CA ARG A 123 35.78 31.84 45.97
C ARG A 123 36.17 33.08 46.75
N GLN A 124 35.33 33.54 47.69
CA GLN A 124 35.66 34.67 48.56
C GLN A 124 36.85 34.37 49.45
N GLN A 125 37.01 33.15 49.97
CA GLN A 125 38.15 32.74 50.76
C GLN A 125 39.45 32.73 49.93
N ALA A 126 39.42 32.15 48.72
CA ALA A 126 40.57 32.12 47.80
C ALA A 126 41.00 33.54 47.38
N GLN A 127 40.03 34.41 47.12
CA GLN A 127 40.33 35.80 46.81
C GLN A 127 40.99 36.52 47.98
N ARG A 128 40.44 36.43 49.22
CA ARG A 128 41.04 37.03 50.42
C ARG A 128 42.43 36.48 50.69
N ALA A 129 42.64 35.15 50.57
CA ALA A 129 43.95 34.53 50.73
C ALA A 129 44.98 35.08 49.71
N THR A 130 44.54 35.33 48.44
CA THR A 130 45.42 35.93 47.42
C THR A 130 45.83 37.39 47.82
N GLU A 131 44.89 38.16 48.30
CA GLU A 131 45.13 39.56 48.74
C GLU A 131 46.10 39.60 49.98
N LEU A 132 45.88 38.73 50.94
CA LEU A 132 46.74 38.62 52.12
C LEU A 132 48.14 38.11 51.80
N PHE A 133 48.27 37.16 50.85
CA PHE A 133 49.55 36.67 50.38
C PHE A 133 50.37 37.78 49.72
N THR A 134 49.73 38.55 48.82
CA THR A 134 50.38 39.72 48.18
C THR A 134 50.81 40.82 49.18
N ALA A 135 50.10 40.93 50.27
CA ALA A 135 50.47 41.80 51.38
C ALA A 135 51.54 41.21 52.32
N GLY A 136 51.97 39.96 52.08
CA GLY A 136 52.97 39.27 52.91
C GLY A 136 52.43 38.78 54.25
N ALA A 137 51.10 38.72 54.42
CA ALA A 137 50.45 38.41 55.72
C ALA A 137 50.19 36.92 55.95
N ILE A 138 50.26 36.06 54.89
CA ILE A 138 50.08 34.60 54.99
C ILE A 138 51.13 33.88 54.16
N SER A 139 51.30 32.57 54.42
CA SER A 139 52.21 31.70 53.68
C SER A 139 51.66 31.31 52.29
N LYS A 140 52.57 30.92 51.38
CA LYS A 140 52.20 30.36 50.12
C LYS A 140 51.34 29.11 50.23
N GLN A 141 51.64 28.27 51.25
CA GLN A 141 50.86 27.05 51.53
C GLN A 141 49.40 27.38 51.84
N GLU A 142 49.12 28.40 52.64
CA GLU A 142 47.74 28.80 52.95
C GLU A 142 47.00 29.35 51.76
N GLN A 143 47.66 30.11 50.85
CA GLN A 143 47.06 30.57 49.59
C GLN A 143 46.75 29.40 48.68
N GLU A 144 47.68 28.43 48.51
CA GLU A 144 47.46 27.23 47.69
C GLU A 144 46.33 26.35 48.22
N GLN A 145 46.21 26.26 49.57
CA GLN A 145 45.16 25.55 50.28
C GLN A 145 43.75 26.14 49.88
N ALA A 146 43.63 27.47 49.94
CA ALA A 146 42.37 28.15 49.60
C ALA A 146 42.02 28.01 48.12
N ALA A 147 43.03 28.07 47.23
CA ALA A 147 42.86 27.86 45.81
C ALA A 147 42.39 26.42 45.50
N THR A 148 43.00 25.41 46.15
CA THR A 148 42.63 24.01 46.00
C THR A 148 41.20 23.74 46.52
N ALA A 149 40.83 24.38 47.66
CA ALA A 149 39.47 24.29 48.20
C ALA A 149 38.43 24.85 47.21
N LEU A 150 38.70 25.99 46.56
CA LEU A 150 37.85 26.52 45.51
C LEU A 150 37.74 25.54 44.33
N GLN A 151 38.86 25.02 43.82
CA GLN A 151 38.88 24.06 42.71
C GLN A 151 38.06 22.80 43.05
N THR A 152 38.17 22.29 44.27
CA THR A 152 37.40 21.13 44.72
C THR A 152 35.91 21.43 44.82
N ALA A 153 35.54 22.64 45.32
CA ALA A 153 34.15 23.06 45.39
C ALA A 153 33.53 23.22 43.96
N ASP A 154 34.28 23.82 43.02
CA ASP A 154 33.86 23.98 41.63
C ASP A 154 33.66 22.60 40.95
N ALA A 155 34.59 21.66 41.14
CA ALA A 155 34.46 20.30 40.60
C ALA A 155 33.21 19.58 41.15
N SER A 156 32.96 19.73 42.47
CA SER A 156 31.78 19.16 43.11
C SER A 156 30.47 19.78 42.59
N LEU A 157 30.45 21.08 42.31
CA LEU A 157 29.31 21.75 41.70
C LEU A 157 29.03 21.22 40.27
N GLN A 158 30.07 21.11 39.46
CA GLN A 158 29.94 20.58 38.08
C GLN A 158 29.40 19.14 38.07
N ALA A 159 29.88 18.27 38.96
CA ALA A 159 29.39 16.91 39.09
C ALA A 159 27.90 16.88 39.46
N LEU A 160 27.46 17.69 40.40
CA LEU A 160 26.05 17.77 40.79
C LEU A 160 25.17 18.39 39.69
N GLN A 161 25.67 19.37 38.94
CA GLN A 161 24.96 19.92 37.77
C GLN A 161 24.66 18.84 36.74
N ALA A 162 25.65 17.99 36.42
CA ALA A 162 25.46 16.86 35.51
C ALA A 162 24.41 15.87 36.04
N GLN A 163 24.41 15.60 37.34
CA GLN A 163 23.42 14.71 37.97
C GLN A 163 22.00 15.30 37.91
N VAL A 164 21.82 16.60 38.18
CA VAL A 164 20.54 17.28 38.07
C VAL A 164 20.03 17.21 36.61
N GLN A 165 20.90 17.44 35.65
CA GLN A 165 20.55 17.33 34.23
C GLN A 165 20.09 15.92 33.85
N GLN A 166 20.76 14.90 34.36
CA GLN A 166 20.35 13.50 34.17
C GLN A 166 18.92 13.27 34.71
N GLN A 167 18.64 13.71 35.93
CA GLN A 167 17.31 13.58 36.52
C GLN A 167 16.23 14.36 35.76
N GLN A 168 16.55 15.51 35.20
CA GLN A 168 15.66 16.29 34.35
C GLN A 168 15.37 15.59 33.02
N VAL A 169 16.36 14.89 32.43
CA VAL A 169 16.13 14.07 31.21
C VAL A 169 15.18 12.92 31.56
N GLN A 170 15.35 12.23 32.67
CA GLN A 170 14.43 11.17 33.09
C GLN A 170 13.03 11.71 33.35
N LEU A 171 12.89 12.91 33.93
CA LEU A 171 11.58 13.54 34.12
C LEU A 171 10.84 13.79 32.80
N ARG A 172 11.56 14.16 31.74
CA ARG A 172 10.95 14.37 30.41
C ARG A 172 10.33 13.12 29.82
N TYR A 173 10.82 11.92 30.18
CA TYR A 173 10.25 10.65 29.70
C TYR A 173 8.84 10.37 30.22
N PHE A 174 8.39 11.06 31.26
CA PHE A 174 7.03 10.97 31.77
C PHE A 174 6.01 11.73 30.89
N THR A 175 6.48 12.59 30.00
CA THR A 175 5.64 13.20 28.98
C THR A 175 5.94 12.49 27.67
N VAL A 176 4.97 11.71 27.18
CA VAL A 176 5.07 11.01 25.91
C VAL A 176 4.77 12.00 24.79
N VAL A 177 5.70 12.16 23.88
CA VAL A 177 5.58 13.09 22.73
C VAL A 177 5.62 12.34 21.40
N ALA A 178 5.06 12.95 20.35
CA ALA A 178 5.07 12.41 19.00
C ALA A 178 6.50 12.38 18.43
N PRO A 179 7.09 11.21 18.10
CA PRO A 179 8.41 11.12 17.48
C PRO A 179 8.43 11.65 16.04
N THR A 180 7.31 11.57 15.35
CA THR A 180 7.11 12.01 13.96
C THR A 180 5.80 12.78 13.83
N ALA A 181 5.66 13.58 12.78
CA ALA A 181 4.37 14.17 12.42
C ALA A 181 3.52 13.11 11.69
N GLY A 182 2.21 13.11 11.89
CA GLY A 182 1.31 12.17 11.25
C GLY A 182 -0.11 12.21 11.81
N VAL A 183 -0.86 11.16 11.59
CA VAL A 183 -2.22 10.95 12.10
C VAL A 183 -2.17 9.90 13.20
N ILE A 184 -2.76 10.19 14.34
CA ILE A 184 -2.88 9.26 15.48
C ILE A 184 -3.80 8.09 15.07
N GLY A 185 -3.33 6.89 15.26
CA GLY A 185 -4.12 5.68 15.10
C GLY A 185 -5.12 5.48 16.25
N ASP A 186 -5.39 4.24 16.60
CA ASP A 186 -6.22 3.94 17.78
C ASP A 186 -5.46 4.25 19.07
N VAL A 187 -6.20 4.68 20.10
CA VAL A 187 -5.69 4.95 21.46
C VAL A 187 -6.35 3.95 22.42
N PRO A 188 -5.78 2.73 22.58
CA PRO A 188 -6.40 1.67 23.36
C PRO A 188 -6.32 1.90 24.87
N VAL A 189 -5.48 2.84 25.31
CA VAL A 189 -5.24 3.14 26.72
C VAL A 189 -6.20 4.20 27.28
N ARG A 190 -6.37 4.23 28.58
CA ARG A 190 -7.24 5.19 29.30
C ARG A 190 -6.48 5.82 30.46
N VAL A 191 -6.93 7.00 30.90
CA VAL A 191 -6.44 7.62 32.13
C VAL A 191 -6.66 6.65 33.29
N GLY A 192 -5.63 6.47 34.12
CA GLY A 192 -5.61 5.50 35.22
C GLY A 192 -4.99 4.15 34.86
N HIS A 193 -4.79 3.82 33.57
CA HIS A 193 -4.10 2.58 33.20
C HIS A 193 -2.61 2.62 33.59
N MET A 194 -2.11 1.48 34.10
CA MET A 194 -0.68 1.24 34.27
C MET A 194 -0.09 0.83 32.92
N VAL A 195 0.98 1.47 32.51
CA VAL A 195 1.70 1.20 31.27
C VAL A 195 3.16 0.88 31.55
N THR A 196 3.74 0.09 30.66
CA THR A 196 5.16 -0.29 30.70
C THR A 196 5.83 0.10 29.39
N SER A 197 7.15 0.06 29.33
CA SER A 197 7.94 0.35 28.12
C SER A 197 7.58 -0.52 26.91
N GLN A 198 6.83 -1.62 27.08
CA GLN A 198 6.36 -2.48 26.00
C GLN A 198 4.91 -2.21 25.58
N THR A 199 4.19 -1.38 26.32
CA THR A 199 2.80 -1.05 26.02
C THR A 199 2.71 -0.11 24.83
N ILE A 200 2.03 -0.53 23.78
CA ILE A 200 1.73 0.36 22.65
C ILE A 200 0.61 1.32 23.09
N LEU A 201 0.94 2.61 23.16
CA LEU A 201 0.00 3.66 23.53
C LEU A 201 -0.88 4.08 22.34
N THR A 202 -0.28 4.18 21.17
CA THR A 202 -0.92 4.50 19.89
C THR A 202 0.06 4.24 18.75
N THR A 203 -0.40 4.40 17.52
CA THR A 203 0.45 4.50 16.33
C THR A 203 0.37 5.89 15.73
N ILE A 204 1.42 6.32 15.03
CA ILE A 204 1.40 7.55 14.23
C ILE A 204 1.69 7.15 12.80
N ASP A 205 0.71 7.38 11.92
CA ASP A 205 0.76 7.00 10.53
C ASP A 205 0.94 8.23 9.63
N GLN A 206 1.90 8.15 8.72
CA GLN A 206 2.06 9.14 7.66
C GLN A 206 1.25 8.70 6.44
N ASN A 207 0.01 9.19 6.33
CA ASN A 207 -0.94 8.76 5.31
C ASN A 207 -0.98 9.66 4.06
N GLY A 208 -0.11 10.67 3.96
CA GLY A 208 -0.06 11.55 2.78
C GLY A 208 0.44 10.85 1.51
N THR A 209 1.26 9.84 1.67
CA THR A 209 1.68 8.89 0.65
C THR A 209 1.62 7.49 1.24
N LEU A 210 0.97 6.58 0.53
CA LEU A 210 0.93 5.17 0.89
C LEU A 210 1.89 4.38 0.00
N GLU A 211 2.24 3.19 0.42
CA GLU A 211 3.02 2.23 -0.35
C GLU A 211 2.11 1.08 -0.76
N LEU A 212 1.97 0.87 -2.07
CA LEU A 212 1.29 -0.28 -2.64
C LEU A 212 2.23 -1.49 -2.55
N HIS A 213 1.76 -2.60 -2.00
CA HIS A 213 2.43 -3.88 -1.99
C HIS A 213 1.67 -4.86 -2.87
N VAL A 214 2.34 -5.36 -3.91
CA VAL A 214 1.81 -6.33 -4.86
C VAL A 214 2.71 -7.55 -4.89
N ASP A 215 2.15 -8.73 -4.68
CA ASP A 215 2.85 -9.98 -4.79
C ASP A 215 2.63 -10.56 -6.19
N VAL A 216 3.67 -10.54 -7.01
CA VAL A 216 3.64 -10.99 -8.40
C VAL A 216 4.23 -12.39 -8.49
N PRO A 217 3.49 -13.39 -9.02
CA PRO A 217 3.97 -14.75 -9.18
C PRO A 217 5.29 -14.82 -9.96
N VAL A 218 6.15 -15.80 -9.59
CA VAL A 218 7.50 -15.96 -10.15
C VAL A 218 7.51 -16.15 -11.67
N GLU A 219 6.44 -16.70 -12.25
CA GLU A 219 6.30 -16.91 -13.69
C GLU A 219 6.33 -15.59 -14.48
N ARG A 220 5.91 -14.50 -13.87
CA ARG A 220 5.93 -13.14 -14.45
C ARG A 220 7.13 -12.31 -13.97
N ALA A 221 7.94 -12.82 -13.03
CA ALA A 221 9.04 -12.08 -12.43
C ALA A 221 10.09 -11.60 -13.45
N ALA A 222 10.35 -12.38 -14.50
CA ALA A 222 11.28 -12.00 -15.56
C ALA A 222 10.83 -10.75 -16.38
N ALA A 223 9.56 -10.43 -16.36
CA ALA A 223 9.01 -9.25 -17.04
C ALA A 223 8.98 -7.99 -16.14
N LEU A 224 9.30 -8.13 -14.85
CA LEU A 224 9.33 -7.03 -13.90
C LEU A 224 10.50 -6.08 -14.20
N ARG A 225 10.19 -4.79 -14.21
CA ARG A 225 11.17 -3.71 -14.33
C ARG A 225 10.70 -2.49 -13.56
N LEU A 226 11.62 -1.70 -13.09
CA LEU A 226 11.30 -0.41 -12.45
C LEU A 226 10.57 0.50 -13.46
N GLY A 227 9.60 1.25 -12.96
CA GLY A 227 8.78 2.14 -13.77
C GLY A 227 7.63 1.47 -14.52
N LEU A 228 7.38 0.16 -14.35
CA LEU A 228 6.18 -0.48 -14.91
C LEU A 228 4.93 0.27 -14.46
N PRO A 229 4.03 0.68 -15.38
CA PRO A 229 2.79 1.35 -15.01
C PRO A 229 1.88 0.41 -14.21
N ILE A 230 1.34 0.94 -13.13
CA ILE A 230 0.40 0.24 -12.25
C ILE A 230 -0.83 1.12 -12.07
N HIS A 231 -1.97 0.61 -12.50
CA HIS A 231 -3.28 1.22 -12.24
C HIS A 231 -3.85 0.62 -10.98
N ILE A 232 -4.20 1.46 -10.03
CA ILE A 232 -4.78 1.05 -8.75
C ILE A 232 -6.28 1.18 -8.86
N LEU A 233 -6.98 0.07 -8.77
CA LEU A 233 -8.42 -0.02 -8.85
C LEU A 233 -9.02 -0.29 -7.46
N SER A 234 -10.27 0.09 -7.28
CA SER A 234 -11.04 -0.29 -6.11
C SER A 234 -11.08 -1.83 -5.95
N SER A 235 -11.45 -2.31 -4.78
CA SER A 235 -11.49 -3.76 -4.48
C SER A 235 -12.42 -4.54 -5.41
N ASP A 236 -13.49 -3.90 -5.92
CA ASP A 236 -14.43 -4.43 -6.90
C ASP A 236 -13.92 -4.33 -8.36
N GLY A 237 -12.83 -3.57 -8.60
CA GLY A 237 -12.24 -3.37 -9.92
C GLY A 237 -12.94 -2.35 -10.80
N THR A 238 -13.99 -1.67 -10.30
CA THR A 238 -14.84 -0.78 -11.12
C THR A 238 -14.29 0.64 -11.25
N GLN A 239 -13.58 1.13 -10.24
CA GLN A 239 -13.09 2.50 -10.20
C GLN A 239 -11.57 2.55 -10.13
N GLU A 240 -10.97 3.37 -10.98
CA GLU A 240 -9.55 3.69 -10.87
C GLU A 240 -9.33 4.73 -9.77
N LEU A 241 -8.53 4.37 -8.78
CA LEU A 241 -8.24 5.20 -7.61
C LEU A 241 -6.98 6.05 -7.80
N ALA A 242 -5.96 5.48 -8.48
CA ALA A 242 -4.69 6.16 -8.74
C ALA A 242 -3.89 5.44 -9.83
N ARG A 243 -2.92 6.15 -10.41
CA ARG A 243 -1.88 5.59 -11.30
C ARG A 243 -0.51 5.84 -10.71
N THR A 244 0.35 4.85 -10.81
CA THR A 244 1.72 4.94 -10.29
C THR A 244 2.64 4.05 -11.13
N GLY A 245 3.93 4.00 -10.76
CA GLY A 245 4.90 3.10 -11.36
C GLY A 245 5.63 2.29 -10.30
N ALA A 246 6.03 1.07 -10.63
CA ALA A 246 6.84 0.24 -9.77
C ALA A 246 8.14 0.96 -9.40
N ASN A 247 8.38 1.22 -8.12
CA ASN A 247 9.59 1.88 -7.63
C ASN A 247 10.55 0.93 -6.90
N PHE A 248 10.08 -0.25 -6.54
CA PHE A 248 10.88 -1.29 -5.92
C PHE A 248 10.40 -2.67 -6.37
N ILE A 249 11.37 -3.55 -6.64
CA ILE A 249 11.14 -4.96 -6.94
C ILE A 249 12.05 -5.73 -6.00
N SER A 250 11.49 -6.66 -5.23
CA SER A 250 12.26 -7.48 -4.30
C SER A 250 13.31 -8.31 -5.07
N PRO A 251 14.57 -8.33 -4.61
CA PRO A 251 15.59 -9.22 -5.16
C PRO A 251 15.39 -10.68 -4.74
N HIS A 252 14.49 -10.94 -3.79
CA HIS A 252 14.19 -12.26 -3.27
C HIS A 252 12.77 -12.68 -3.63
N VAL A 253 12.61 -13.96 -3.92
CA VAL A 253 11.30 -14.60 -4.03
C VAL A 253 10.88 -15.04 -2.63
N ASP A 254 9.64 -14.79 -2.28
CA ASP A 254 9.04 -15.33 -1.06
C ASP A 254 8.86 -16.84 -1.25
N ASP A 255 9.44 -17.64 -0.36
CA ASP A 255 9.49 -19.12 -0.46
C ASP A 255 8.13 -19.78 -0.18
N GLN A 256 7.24 -19.11 0.55
CA GLN A 256 5.92 -19.63 0.90
C GLN A 256 4.90 -19.36 -0.21
N THR A 257 4.93 -18.16 -0.78
CA THR A 257 3.96 -17.72 -1.79
C THR A 257 4.46 -17.86 -3.23
N GLN A 258 5.77 -18.14 -3.43
CA GLN A 258 6.42 -18.19 -4.73
C GLN A 258 6.17 -16.91 -5.55
N SER A 259 6.26 -15.76 -4.88
CA SER A 259 6.02 -14.45 -5.48
C SER A 259 7.17 -13.47 -5.23
N VAL A 260 7.24 -12.44 -6.07
CA VAL A 260 8.15 -11.32 -5.95
C VAL A 260 7.36 -10.10 -5.51
N LEU A 261 7.74 -9.51 -4.38
CA LEU A 261 7.13 -8.27 -3.89
C LEU A 261 7.52 -7.10 -4.78
N VAL A 262 6.52 -6.44 -5.34
CA VAL A 262 6.64 -5.17 -6.06
C VAL A 262 6.00 -4.07 -5.22
N LYS A 263 6.68 -2.94 -5.10
CA LYS A 263 6.15 -1.78 -4.39
C LYS A 263 6.03 -0.58 -5.31
N ALA A 264 5.08 0.29 -4.98
CA ALA A 264 4.87 1.55 -5.66
C ALA A 264 4.37 2.63 -4.69
N ALA A 265 4.82 3.87 -4.86
CA ALA A 265 4.34 4.99 -4.05
C ALA A 265 2.99 5.49 -4.58
N VAL A 266 2.02 5.65 -3.70
CA VAL A 266 0.65 6.08 -4.02
C VAL A 266 0.36 7.39 -3.30
N PRO A 267 0.28 8.52 -4.01
CA PRO A 267 -0.11 9.78 -3.42
C PRO A 267 -1.53 9.69 -2.84
N ASN A 268 -1.71 10.13 -1.59
CA ASN A 268 -2.99 10.11 -0.88
C ASN A 268 -3.27 11.49 -0.25
N GLY A 269 -3.09 12.55 -1.03
CA GLY A 269 -3.25 13.93 -0.55
C GLY A 269 -4.67 14.27 -0.05
N ASN A 270 -5.68 13.60 -0.58
CA ASN A 270 -7.09 13.73 -0.16
C ASN A 270 -7.47 12.84 1.02
N GLY A 271 -6.60 11.92 1.47
CA GLY A 271 -6.83 11.04 2.60
C GLY A 271 -7.94 9.98 2.39
N THR A 272 -8.35 9.71 1.14
CA THR A 272 -9.42 8.75 0.84
C THR A 272 -8.96 7.30 0.96
N LEU A 273 -7.68 7.03 0.70
CA LEU A 273 -7.10 5.71 0.83
C LEU A 273 -6.63 5.47 2.27
N ARG A 274 -6.79 4.24 2.73
CA ARG A 274 -6.43 3.85 4.11
C ARG A 274 -5.33 2.79 4.12
N PRO A 275 -4.42 2.85 5.09
CA PRO A 275 -3.48 1.75 5.33
C PRO A 275 -4.23 0.45 5.60
N ALA A 276 -3.62 -0.67 5.23
CA ALA A 276 -4.19 -2.02 5.28
C ALA A 276 -5.41 -2.26 4.39
N GLN A 277 -5.79 -1.29 3.53
CA GLN A 277 -6.85 -1.47 2.54
C GLN A 277 -6.39 -2.38 1.42
N TYR A 278 -7.24 -3.35 1.05
CA TYR A 278 -7.06 -4.16 -0.16
C TYR A 278 -7.56 -3.39 -1.38
N VAL A 279 -6.77 -3.45 -2.43
CA VAL A 279 -7.05 -2.84 -3.74
C VAL A 279 -6.67 -3.83 -4.84
N ARG A 280 -7.07 -3.57 -6.08
CA ARG A 280 -6.55 -4.30 -7.23
C ARG A 280 -5.47 -3.48 -7.90
N ALA A 281 -4.35 -4.10 -8.20
CA ALA A 281 -3.25 -3.52 -8.95
C ALA A 281 -3.23 -4.14 -10.34
N ARG A 282 -3.55 -3.36 -11.36
CA ARG A 282 -3.40 -3.76 -12.76
C ARG A 282 -2.00 -3.33 -13.21
N ILE A 283 -1.11 -4.29 -13.38
CA ILE A 283 0.24 -4.07 -13.89
C ILE A 283 0.22 -4.16 -15.41
N VAL A 284 0.67 -3.10 -16.08
CA VAL A 284 0.76 -3.05 -17.54
C VAL A 284 2.15 -3.51 -17.98
N TRP A 285 2.22 -4.68 -18.60
CA TRP A 285 3.47 -5.28 -19.05
C TRP A 285 3.98 -4.66 -20.34
N LYS A 286 3.03 -4.43 -21.28
CA LYS A 286 3.31 -3.90 -22.61
C LYS A 286 2.08 -3.21 -23.17
N THR A 287 2.28 -2.10 -23.83
CA THR A 287 1.26 -1.46 -24.69
C THR A 287 1.65 -1.66 -26.14
N THR A 288 0.75 -2.15 -26.95
CA THR A 288 0.98 -2.41 -28.39
C THR A 288 -0.18 -1.85 -29.19
N ASP A 289 0.12 -1.13 -30.25
CA ASP A 289 -0.93 -0.70 -31.19
C ASP A 289 -1.46 -1.92 -31.95
N ALA A 290 -2.76 -2.18 -31.81
CA ALA A 290 -3.43 -3.29 -32.45
C ALA A 290 -4.76 -2.83 -33.06
N LEU A 291 -5.21 -3.52 -34.11
CA LEU A 291 -6.54 -3.29 -34.68
C LEU A 291 -7.61 -3.77 -33.71
N VAL A 292 -8.43 -2.85 -33.23
CA VAL A 292 -9.53 -3.15 -32.31
C VAL A 292 -10.84 -3.22 -33.09
N VAL A 293 -11.60 -4.27 -32.82
CA VAL A 293 -12.94 -4.48 -33.39
C VAL A 293 -13.93 -4.82 -32.29
N PRO A 294 -15.23 -4.48 -32.41
CA PRO A 294 -16.22 -4.90 -31.45
C PRO A 294 -16.23 -6.42 -31.25
N VAL A 295 -16.39 -6.89 -30.02
CA VAL A 295 -16.45 -8.34 -29.70
C VAL A 295 -17.54 -9.05 -30.53
N THR A 296 -18.65 -8.37 -30.84
CA THR A 296 -19.75 -8.88 -31.67
C THR A 296 -19.37 -9.11 -33.13
N ALA A 297 -18.27 -8.52 -33.62
CA ALA A 297 -17.76 -8.73 -34.97
C ALA A 297 -16.89 -10.00 -35.09
N VAL A 298 -16.56 -10.66 -33.98
CA VAL A 298 -15.73 -11.86 -33.95
C VAL A 298 -16.61 -13.09 -33.75
N LEU A 299 -16.47 -14.05 -34.67
CA LEU A 299 -17.18 -15.33 -34.61
C LEU A 299 -16.21 -16.45 -34.33
N ARG A 300 -16.61 -17.38 -33.45
CA ARG A 300 -15.85 -18.61 -33.20
C ARG A 300 -16.54 -19.82 -33.78
N ILE A 301 -15.90 -20.43 -34.78
CA ILE A 301 -16.44 -21.59 -35.49
C ILE A 301 -15.39 -22.69 -35.44
N ASN A 302 -15.75 -23.87 -34.93
CA ASN A 302 -14.85 -25.03 -34.79
C ASN A 302 -13.48 -24.71 -34.14
N GLY A 303 -13.48 -23.81 -33.11
CA GLY A 303 -12.27 -23.44 -32.41
C GLY A 303 -11.40 -22.36 -33.05
N GLN A 304 -11.74 -21.95 -34.28
CA GLN A 304 -11.08 -20.86 -34.99
C GLN A 304 -11.89 -19.56 -34.93
N PHE A 305 -11.19 -18.43 -34.96
CA PHE A 305 -11.83 -17.11 -34.96
C PHE A 305 -11.89 -16.54 -36.36
N PHE A 306 -13.04 -15.93 -36.68
CA PHE A 306 -13.33 -15.32 -37.98
C PHE A 306 -13.95 -13.93 -37.79
N ALA A 307 -13.71 -13.05 -38.76
CA ALA A 307 -14.43 -11.80 -38.90
C ALA A 307 -14.97 -11.68 -40.32
N PHE A 308 -16.13 -11.04 -40.49
CA PHE A 308 -16.65 -10.67 -41.81
C PHE A 308 -16.08 -9.30 -42.20
N VAL A 309 -15.40 -9.26 -43.33
CA VAL A 309 -14.84 -8.03 -43.91
C VAL A 309 -15.68 -7.64 -45.11
N ALA A 310 -16.08 -6.38 -45.18
CA ALA A 310 -16.78 -5.84 -46.32
C ALA A 310 -15.77 -5.63 -47.46
N GLU A 311 -16.00 -6.30 -48.58
CA GLU A 311 -15.22 -6.15 -49.81
C GLU A 311 -16.13 -5.65 -50.95
N ASP A 312 -15.58 -4.77 -51.80
CA ASP A 312 -16.30 -4.31 -53.00
C ASP A 312 -16.21 -5.38 -54.10
N ALA A 313 -17.35 -5.90 -54.48
CA ALA A 313 -17.51 -6.85 -55.59
C ALA A 313 -18.32 -6.20 -56.71
N GLY A 314 -17.70 -5.31 -57.47
CA GLY A 314 -18.33 -4.67 -58.62
C GLY A 314 -19.40 -3.62 -58.26
N GLY A 315 -19.14 -2.77 -57.26
CA GLY A 315 -20.03 -1.70 -56.80
C GLY A 315 -21.05 -2.14 -55.74
N LYS A 316 -20.96 -3.39 -55.26
CA LYS A 316 -21.76 -3.91 -54.15
C LYS A 316 -20.85 -4.41 -53.05
N LEU A 317 -21.08 -3.97 -51.80
CA LEU A 317 -20.36 -4.49 -50.64
C LEU A 317 -20.84 -5.91 -50.33
N VAL A 318 -19.89 -6.84 -50.26
CA VAL A 318 -20.13 -8.25 -49.92
C VAL A 318 -19.34 -8.58 -48.65
N ALA A 319 -19.99 -9.23 -47.69
CA ALA A 319 -19.33 -9.70 -46.48
C ALA A 319 -18.55 -10.99 -46.77
N ARG A 320 -17.21 -10.95 -46.66
CA ARG A 320 -16.35 -12.12 -46.79
C ARG A 320 -15.81 -12.54 -45.42
N GLN A 321 -15.96 -13.81 -45.12
CA GLN A 321 -15.39 -14.42 -43.90
C GLN A 321 -13.88 -14.57 -44.05
N ARG A 322 -13.13 -13.98 -43.10
CA ARG A 322 -11.66 -14.13 -43.01
C ARG A 322 -11.26 -14.71 -41.67
N PRO A 323 -10.33 -15.68 -41.66
CA PRO A 323 -9.74 -16.14 -40.40
C PRO A 323 -8.91 -15.03 -39.77
N ILE A 324 -9.03 -14.86 -38.46
CA ILE A 324 -8.30 -13.85 -37.70
C ILE A 324 -7.62 -14.50 -36.48
N THR A 325 -6.54 -13.89 -36.03
CA THR A 325 -5.94 -14.18 -34.70
C THR A 325 -6.38 -13.10 -33.73
N VAL A 326 -7.05 -13.50 -32.66
CA VAL A 326 -7.51 -12.55 -31.63
C VAL A 326 -6.49 -12.43 -30.52
N GLY A 327 -6.27 -11.21 -30.07
CA GLY A 327 -5.49 -10.88 -28.90
C GLY A 327 -6.35 -10.79 -27.63
N PRO A 328 -5.83 -10.17 -26.56
CA PRO A 328 -6.59 -9.91 -25.35
C PRO A 328 -7.78 -9.00 -25.63
N ILE A 329 -8.83 -9.16 -24.82
CA ILE A 329 -10.00 -8.28 -24.89
C ILE A 329 -9.61 -6.96 -24.23
N ALA A 330 -9.67 -5.86 -24.99
CA ALA A 330 -9.55 -4.52 -24.45
C ALA A 330 -10.94 -4.07 -23.96
N GLY A 331 -11.04 -3.78 -22.66
CA GLY A 331 -12.26 -3.31 -22.04
C GLY A 331 -12.05 -1.99 -21.34
#